data_3280ffa6ffab02068c65d4e8a5960812
#
_entry.id   3280ffa6ffab02068c65d4e8a5960812
#
_cell.length_a   1.000
_cell.length_b   1.000
_cell.length_c   1.000
_cell.angle_alpha   90.00
_cell.angle_beta   90.00
_cell.angle_gamma   90.00
#
_symmetry.space_group_name_H-M   'P 1'
#
loop_
_entity.id
_entity.type
_entity.pdbx_description
1 polymer ?
#
loop_
_entity_poly.entity_id
_entity_poly.type
_entity_poly.pdbx_seq_one_letter_code
_entity_poly.pdbx_strand_id
1 'polypeptide(L)'
;KLGNIFERKHVDIAKIDGKYKLIANLKGACGTSAYAITPTTAERYLKQIDGFFEPVDDFMDNEWRTNQTIYSYFPPLVSRSNTASTIGKRKVKSNISWINKIYIEWYRVFKQWKQKEYNQRAK
;
A
#
# COMPACT_ATOMS: atom_id res chain seq x y z
N LYS A 1 2.43 8.15 3.21
CA LYS A 1 2.10 8.47 1.81
C LYS A 1 1.45 9.85 1.70
N LEU A 2 1.75 10.60 0.66
CA LEU A 2 1.36 11.99 0.49
C LEU A 2 0.28 12.20 -0.58
N GLY A 3 0.08 11.24 -1.47
CA GLY A 3 -0.79 11.42 -2.62
C GLY A 3 -1.69 10.25 -2.94
N ASN A 4 -2.79 10.57 -3.61
CA ASN A 4 -3.76 9.68 -4.23
C ASN A 4 -4.21 8.49 -3.37
N ILE A 5 -4.61 8.78 -2.15
CA ILE A 5 -5.10 7.78 -1.20
C ILE A 5 -6.60 7.64 -1.43
N PHE A 6 -7.05 6.43 -1.75
CA PHE A 6 -8.47 6.13 -1.72
C PHE A 6 -8.94 6.16 -0.26
N GLU A 7 -10.05 6.83 -0.01
CA GLU A 7 -10.66 6.83 1.32
C GLU A 7 -11.04 5.39 1.70
N ARG A 8 -10.30 4.84 2.65
CA ARG A 8 -10.50 3.49 3.17
C ARG A 8 -10.62 3.56 4.68
N LYS A 9 -11.06 2.48 5.29
CA LYS A 9 -11.05 2.37 6.75
C LYS A 9 -9.65 2.68 7.28
N HIS A 10 -9.56 3.67 8.16
CA HIS A 10 -8.33 4.17 8.74
C HIS A 10 -8.53 4.50 10.22
N VAL A 11 -7.42 4.69 10.92
CA VAL A 11 -7.37 5.20 12.28
C VAL A 11 -6.67 6.56 12.25
N ASP A 12 -7.24 7.55 12.88
CA ASP A 12 -6.63 8.86 13.04
C ASP A 12 -5.51 8.77 14.09
N ILE A 13 -4.30 9.13 13.71
CA ILE A 13 -3.11 9.08 14.58
C ILE A 13 -2.84 10.43 15.20
N ALA A 14 -2.82 11.50 14.39
CA ALA A 14 -2.56 12.85 14.87
C ALA A 14 -3.24 13.90 13.98
N LYS A 15 -3.70 14.97 14.58
CA LYS A 15 -4.06 16.21 13.85
C LYS A 15 -2.78 17.01 13.65
N ILE A 16 -2.54 17.47 12.42
CA ILE A 16 -1.36 18.27 12.08
C ILE A 16 -1.73 19.75 12.15
N ASP A 17 -2.87 20.08 11.57
CA ASP A 17 -3.48 21.41 11.64
C ASP A 17 -5.00 21.29 11.48
N GLY A 18 -5.72 22.40 11.36
CA GLY A 18 -7.18 22.39 11.20
C GLY A 18 -7.69 21.68 9.94
N LYS A 19 -6.82 21.44 8.95
CA LYS A 19 -7.17 20.84 7.65
C LYS A 19 -6.61 19.43 7.45
N TYR A 20 -5.42 19.16 7.96
CA TYR A 20 -4.68 17.93 7.72
C TYR A 20 -4.56 17.05 8.94
N LYS A 21 -4.67 15.76 8.74
CA LYS A 21 -4.43 14.75 9.76
C LYS A 21 -3.52 13.63 9.25
N LEU A 22 -2.80 13.02 10.16
CA LEU A 22 -2.05 11.80 9.91
C LEU A 22 -2.93 10.61 10.21
N ILE A 23 -3.05 9.70 9.27
CA ILE A 23 -3.88 8.50 9.41
C ILE A 23 -3.04 7.24 9.19
N ALA A 24 -3.43 6.15 9.84
CA ALA A 24 -2.94 4.81 9.54
C ALA A 24 -4.04 4.02 8.83
N ASN A 25 -3.77 3.56 7.61
CA ASN A 25 -4.74 2.78 6.85
C ASN A 25 -4.84 1.36 7.40
N LEU A 26 -6.06 0.84 7.56
CA LEU A 26 -6.30 -0.55 7.96
C LEU A 26 -6.23 -1.53 6.79
N LYS A 27 -6.19 -1.02 5.56
CA LYS A 27 -5.91 -1.78 4.33
C LYS A 27 -4.86 -1.02 3.54
N GLY A 28 -4.06 -1.72 2.75
CA GLY A 28 -3.02 -1.12 1.93
C GLY A 28 -3.51 0.13 1.18
N ALA A 29 -2.71 1.19 1.19
CA ALA A 29 -3.09 2.49 0.64
C ALA A 29 -3.04 2.56 -0.89
N CYS A 30 -2.57 1.51 -1.54
CA CYS A 30 -2.34 1.39 -2.98
C CYS A 30 -1.75 2.66 -3.65
N GLY A 31 -0.78 2.44 -4.50
CA GLY A 31 -0.15 3.51 -5.27
C GLY A 31 1.02 4.22 -4.59
N THR A 32 1.94 4.68 -5.41
CA THR A 32 3.19 5.33 -5.03
C THR A 32 3.33 6.71 -5.69
N SER A 33 2.21 7.44 -5.82
CA SER A 33 2.20 8.76 -6.49
C SER A 33 3.11 9.78 -5.78
N ALA A 34 3.14 9.75 -4.45
CA ALA A 34 4.07 10.53 -3.65
C ALA A 34 4.22 9.90 -2.27
N TYR A 35 5.45 9.76 -1.79
CA TYR A 35 5.75 9.27 -0.45
C TYR A 35 7.08 9.85 0.04
N ALA A 36 7.25 9.88 1.36
CA ALA A 36 8.51 10.12 2.02
C ALA A 36 8.92 8.87 2.79
N ILE A 37 10.20 8.60 2.85
CA ILE A 37 10.78 7.45 3.54
C ILE A 37 12.01 7.90 4.31
N THR A 38 12.19 7.42 5.53
CA THR A 38 13.41 7.66 6.30
C THR A 38 14.53 6.72 5.83
N PRO A 39 15.82 7.12 5.95
CA PRO A 39 16.94 6.25 5.61
C PRO A 39 16.87 4.88 6.30
N THR A 40 16.53 4.86 7.58
CA THR A 40 16.39 3.61 8.36
C THR A 40 15.30 2.70 7.81
N THR A 41 14.16 3.25 7.37
CA THR A 41 13.09 2.45 6.76
C THR A 41 13.52 1.95 5.38
N ALA A 42 14.22 2.77 4.59
CA ALA A 42 14.77 2.37 3.31
C ALA A 42 15.75 1.18 3.45
N GLU A 43 16.66 1.25 4.41
CA GLU A 43 17.58 0.14 4.71
C GLU A 43 16.85 -1.14 5.11
N ARG A 44 15.79 -1.03 5.93
CA ARG A 44 14.98 -2.19 6.30
C ARG A 44 14.27 -2.81 5.11
N TYR A 45 13.75 -2.01 4.20
CA TYR A 45 13.14 -2.50 2.97
C TYR A 45 14.19 -3.21 2.09
N LEU A 46 15.36 -2.62 1.90
CA LEU A 46 16.44 -3.20 1.11
C LEU A 46 16.89 -4.57 1.67
N LYS A 47 16.97 -4.71 2.99
CA LYS A 47 17.31 -5.99 3.63
C LYS A 47 16.25 -7.08 3.44
N GLN A 48 15.01 -6.72 3.12
CA GLN A 48 13.89 -7.65 2.95
C GLN A 48 13.58 -7.95 1.48
N ILE A 49 14.20 -7.21 0.55
CA ILE A 49 14.03 -7.45 -0.87
C ILE A 49 14.93 -8.61 -1.28
N ASP A 50 14.30 -9.75 -1.53
CA ASP A 50 14.94 -10.93 -2.12
C ASP A 50 14.44 -11.08 -3.57
N GLY A 51 14.88 -10.15 -4.42
CA GLY A 51 14.44 -10.05 -5.81
C GLY A 51 13.16 -9.23 -6.01
N PHE A 52 12.92 -8.80 -7.26
CA PHE A 52 11.74 -8.03 -7.66
C PHE A 52 10.65 -8.95 -8.21
N PHE A 53 9.83 -9.52 -7.35
CA PHE A 53 8.74 -10.43 -7.72
C PHE A 53 7.34 -9.79 -7.58
N GLU A 54 7.24 -8.62 -6.98
CA GLU A 54 5.99 -7.87 -6.83
C GLU A 54 6.19 -6.36 -7.09
N PRO A 55 5.14 -5.62 -7.49
CA PRO A 55 5.21 -4.18 -7.61
C PRO A 55 5.62 -3.52 -6.30
N VAL A 56 6.40 -2.43 -6.38
CA VAL A 56 6.94 -1.73 -5.18
C VAL A 56 5.84 -1.21 -4.25
N ASP A 57 4.70 -0.81 -4.79
CA ASP A 57 3.55 -0.38 -4.00
C ASP A 57 2.90 -1.53 -3.23
N ASP A 58 2.80 -2.71 -3.83
CA ASP A 58 2.33 -3.92 -3.15
C ASP A 58 3.30 -4.38 -2.08
N PHE A 59 4.61 -4.34 -2.35
CA PHE A 59 5.65 -4.66 -1.37
C PHE A 59 5.58 -3.73 -0.16
N MET A 60 5.50 -2.42 -0.38
CA MET A 60 5.41 -1.44 0.70
C MET A 60 4.12 -1.59 1.50
N ASP A 61 2.99 -1.88 0.84
CA ASP A 61 1.69 -2.05 1.47
C ASP A 61 1.56 -3.37 2.28
N ASN A 62 2.54 -4.26 2.18
CA ASN A 62 2.64 -5.46 3.02
C ASN A 62 3.27 -5.14 4.39
N GLU A 63 2.65 -4.22 5.17
CA GLU A 63 3.12 -3.78 6.49
C GLU A 63 3.41 -4.94 7.45
N TRP A 64 2.61 -6.00 7.38
CA TRP A 64 2.78 -7.21 8.19
C TRP A 64 4.07 -7.98 7.87
N ARG A 65 4.57 -7.88 6.62
CA ARG A 65 5.80 -8.51 6.18
C ARG A 65 6.99 -7.62 6.46
N THR A 66 6.87 -6.35 6.15
CA THR A 66 7.95 -5.37 6.31
C THR A 66 8.13 -4.89 7.75
N ASN A 67 7.13 -5.14 8.60
CA ASN A 67 7.01 -4.59 9.95
C ASN A 67 7.21 -3.06 9.99
N GLN A 68 6.66 -2.39 8.97
CA GLN A 68 6.73 -0.94 8.81
C GLN A 68 5.32 -0.38 8.61
N THR A 69 4.81 0.36 9.58
CA THR A 69 3.52 1.03 9.46
C THR A 69 3.62 2.19 8.48
N ILE A 70 2.68 2.25 7.54
CA ILE A 70 2.58 3.33 6.56
C ILE A 70 1.54 4.34 7.03
N TYR A 71 2.00 5.53 7.29
CA TYR A 71 1.13 6.68 7.57
C TYR A 71 0.79 7.42 6.29
N SER A 72 -0.36 8.05 6.27
CA SER A 72 -0.83 8.84 5.16
C SER A 72 -1.35 10.19 5.63
N TYR A 73 -1.15 11.22 4.82
CA TYR A 73 -1.80 12.52 5.02
C TYR A 73 -3.23 12.47 4.50
N PHE A 74 -4.16 12.98 5.26
CA PHE A 74 -5.56 13.13 4.84
C PHE A 74 -6.06 14.54 5.15
N PRO A 75 -6.65 15.26 4.18
CA PRO A 75 -6.74 14.91 2.75
C PRO A 75 -5.36 14.79 2.07
N PRO A 76 -5.25 14.11 0.91
CA PRO A 76 -3.97 13.93 0.23
C PRO A 76 -3.36 15.27 -0.22
N LEU A 77 -2.05 15.42 -0.02
CA LEU A 77 -1.32 16.64 -0.42
C LEU A 77 -1.09 16.73 -1.93
N VAL A 78 -1.06 15.59 -2.62
CA VAL A 78 -0.79 15.48 -4.06
C VAL A 78 -1.95 14.77 -4.72
N SER A 79 -2.52 15.39 -5.75
CA SER A 79 -3.55 14.80 -6.59
C SER A 79 -2.97 14.31 -7.92
N ARG A 80 -3.60 13.32 -8.53
CA ARG A 80 -3.27 12.91 -9.89
C ARG A 80 -3.70 13.99 -10.88
N SER A 81 -2.83 14.31 -11.85
CA SER A 81 -3.25 15.08 -13.02
C SER A 81 -4.16 14.22 -13.92
N ASN A 82 -5.07 14.86 -14.62
CA ASN A 82 -5.91 14.20 -15.63
C ASN A 82 -5.18 13.95 -16.96
N THR A 83 -3.84 13.97 -16.96
CA THR A 83 -3.04 13.72 -18.14
C THR A 83 -3.25 12.28 -18.61
N ALA A 84 -3.42 12.10 -19.92
CA ALA A 84 -3.57 10.77 -20.51
C ALA A 84 -2.35 9.90 -20.17
N SER A 85 -2.60 8.66 -19.71
CA SER A 85 -1.53 7.73 -19.40
C SER A 85 -0.82 7.29 -20.68
N THR A 86 0.50 7.42 -20.72
CA THR A 86 1.34 6.87 -21.79
C THR A 86 1.48 5.34 -21.68
N ILE A 87 1.14 4.76 -20.53
CA ILE A 87 1.09 3.33 -20.34
C ILE A 87 -0.25 2.83 -20.86
N GLY A 88 -0.26 2.11 -21.97
CA GLY A 88 -1.47 1.61 -22.62
C GLY A 88 -2.41 0.83 -21.69
N LYS A 89 -3.63 0.59 -22.13
CA LYS A 89 -4.66 -0.13 -21.35
C LYS A 89 -4.17 -1.52 -20.94
N ARG A 90 -3.91 -1.72 -19.66
CA ARG A 90 -3.44 -2.98 -19.03
C ARG A 90 -4.46 -4.15 -19.09
N LYS A 91 -5.42 -4.14 -19.99
CA LYS A 91 -6.38 -5.23 -20.14
C LYS A 91 -5.85 -6.30 -21.08
N VAL A 92 -4.75 -6.93 -20.72
CA VAL A 92 -4.45 -8.26 -21.26
C VAL A 92 -5.29 -9.23 -20.43
N LYS A 93 -6.32 -9.83 -21.02
CA LYS A 93 -6.98 -11.01 -20.46
C LYS A 93 -5.95 -12.14 -20.51
N SER A 94 -5.18 -12.30 -19.44
CA SER A 94 -4.34 -13.50 -19.31
C SER A 94 -5.27 -14.68 -19.08
N ASN A 95 -5.17 -15.70 -19.92
CA ASN A 95 -5.79 -17.01 -19.69
C ASN A 95 -5.08 -17.69 -18.52
N ILE A 96 -5.41 -17.23 -17.30
CA ILE A 96 -4.87 -17.81 -16.07
C ILE A 96 -5.61 -19.14 -15.84
N SER A 97 -4.86 -20.24 -15.69
CA SER A 97 -5.39 -21.53 -15.29
C SER A 97 -6.27 -21.41 -14.04
N TRP A 98 -7.32 -22.21 -13.95
CA TRP A 98 -8.23 -22.24 -12.81
C TRP A 98 -7.50 -22.54 -11.49
N ILE A 99 -6.46 -23.37 -11.51
CA ILE A 99 -5.60 -23.67 -10.34
C ILE A 99 -4.91 -22.39 -9.84
N ASN A 100 -4.35 -21.61 -10.77
CA ASN A 100 -3.71 -20.33 -10.41
C ASN A 100 -4.72 -19.30 -9.88
N LYS A 101 -5.97 -19.33 -10.36
CA LYS A 101 -7.03 -18.48 -9.79
C LYS A 101 -7.32 -18.83 -8.33
N ILE A 102 -7.43 -20.12 -8.00
CA ILE A 102 -7.63 -20.59 -6.62
C ILE A 102 -6.45 -20.14 -5.74
N TYR A 103 -5.21 -20.34 -6.22
CA TYR A 103 -4.02 -19.90 -5.48
C TYR A 103 -4.00 -18.39 -5.23
N ILE A 104 -4.34 -17.58 -6.22
CA ILE A 104 -4.43 -16.12 -6.10
C ILE A 104 -5.47 -15.72 -5.05
N GLU A 105 -6.66 -16.33 -5.07
CA GLU A 105 -7.70 -16.02 -4.09
C GLU A 105 -7.30 -16.47 -2.68
N TRP A 106 -6.71 -17.63 -2.53
CA TRP A 106 -6.17 -18.10 -1.25
C TRP A 106 -5.10 -17.15 -0.70
N TYR A 107 -4.17 -16.72 -1.57
CA TYR A 107 -3.14 -15.76 -1.18
C TYR A 107 -3.73 -14.40 -0.77
N ARG A 108 -4.79 -13.94 -1.44
CA ARG A 108 -5.51 -12.71 -1.07
C ARG A 108 -6.13 -12.81 0.33
N VAL A 109 -6.77 -13.91 0.63
CA VAL A 109 -7.36 -14.16 1.96
C VAL A 109 -6.27 -14.20 3.03
N PHE A 110 -5.18 -14.92 2.77
CA PHE A 110 -4.02 -14.99 3.66
C PHE A 110 -3.42 -13.59 3.93
N LYS A 111 -3.20 -12.80 2.88
CA LYS A 111 -2.69 -11.43 2.99
C LYS A 111 -3.61 -10.54 3.84
N GLN A 112 -4.93 -10.64 3.63
CA GLN A 112 -5.90 -9.88 4.42
C GLN A 112 -5.91 -10.29 5.90
N TRP A 113 -5.81 -11.58 6.16
CA TRP A 113 -5.74 -12.09 7.53
C TRP A 113 -4.47 -11.61 8.24
N LYS A 114 -3.31 -11.71 7.61
CA LYS A 114 -2.05 -11.21 8.14
C LYS A 114 -2.07 -9.69 8.39
N GLN A 115 -2.66 -8.93 7.47
CA GLN A 115 -2.81 -7.49 7.65
C GLN A 115 -3.72 -7.15 8.84
N LYS A 116 -4.80 -7.93 9.04
CA LYS A 116 -5.69 -7.76 10.18
C LYS A 116 -4.98 -8.05 11.51
N GLU A 117 -4.22 -9.13 11.57
CA GLU A 117 -3.40 -9.49 12.74
C GLU A 117 -2.39 -8.38 13.06
N TYR A 118 -1.68 -7.88 12.06
CA TYR A 118 -0.73 -6.77 12.21
C TYR A 118 -1.41 -5.51 12.74
N ASN A 119 -2.56 -5.13 12.18
CA ASN A 119 -3.29 -3.93 12.61
C ASN A 119 -3.72 -4.00 14.09
N GLN A 120 -4.08 -5.18 14.58
CA GLN A 120 -4.46 -5.37 15.99
C GLN A 120 -3.27 -5.16 16.96
N ARG A 121 -2.05 -5.37 16.47
CA ARG A 121 -0.83 -5.22 17.29
C ARG A 121 -0.19 -3.84 17.17
N ALA A 122 -0.30 -3.21 16.00
CA ALA A 122 0.48 -2.03 15.64
C ALA A 122 -0.35 -0.73 15.53
N LYS A 123 -1.67 -0.82 15.51
CA LYS A 123 -2.60 0.30 15.33
C LYS A 123 -3.74 0.23 16.32
#